data_106bcf017c646df0dc8673aff519992a
#
_entry.id   106bcf017c646df0dc8673aff519992a
#
_cell.length_a   1.000
_cell.length_b   1.000
_cell.length_c   1.000
_cell.angle_alpha   90.00
_cell.angle_beta   90.00
_cell.angle_gamma   90.00
#
_symmetry.space_group_name_H-M   'P 1'
#
loop_
_entity.id
_entity.type
_entity.pdbx_description
1 polymer ?
#
loop_
_entity_poly.entity_id
_entity_poly.type
_entity_poly.pdbx_seq_one_letter_code
_entity_poly.pdbx_strand_id
1 'polypeptide(L)'
;MKTLGMCIVAGLGLSACATGMGGMATGNTNQNNNSANVVTQYPVETALLNIYTKQRSEKLVATVGGQSVAADIQITPKGSMRFNNKMVQGAEVSTINTVNQQITDQSVAINYFTLNPLVFHGFTDSTGEYSSASQTTSIPKIATVGDSNQLITENVYADSSMRQKTATYKQDWSLTQDTNNTAWLCI
;
A
#
# COMPACT_ATOMS: atom_id res chain seq x y z
N MET A 1 28.23 -13.64 15.29
CA MET A 1 26.95 -12.99 15.58
C MET A 1 26.39 -12.52 14.24
N LYS A 2 25.38 -13.21 13.72
CA LYS A 2 24.73 -12.83 12.46
C LYS A 2 23.62 -11.83 12.81
N THR A 3 23.85 -10.58 12.50
CA THR A 3 22.85 -9.52 12.58
C THR A 3 21.80 -9.83 11.52
N LEU A 4 20.59 -10.18 11.97
CA LEU A 4 19.42 -10.26 11.11
C LEU A 4 19.01 -8.82 10.82
N GLY A 5 19.51 -8.29 9.72
CA GLY A 5 19.01 -7.03 9.17
C GLY A 5 17.60 -7.29 8.65
N MET A 6 16.61 -6.78 9.37
CA MET A 6 15.25 -6.71 8.88
C MET A 6 15.22 -5.56 7.87
N CYS A 7 15.52 -5.89 6.61
CA CYS A 7 15.28 -4.99 5.50
C CYS A 7 13.77 -4.82 5.35
N ILE A 8 13.21 -3.80 5.97
CA ILE A 8 11.92 -3.25 5.53
C ILE A 8 12.29 -2.46 4.27
N VAL A 9 12.22 -3.14 3.15
CA VAL A 9 12.46 -2.53 1.86
C VAL A 9 11.37 -1.50 1.61
N ALA A 10 11.77 -0.28 1.35
CA ALA A 10 10.91 0.87 1.03
C ALA A 10 10.22 0.76 -0.33
N GLY A 11 10.05 -0.42 -0.84
CA GLY A 11 9.21 -0.69 -1.99
C GLY A 11 7.91 -1.27 -1.50
N LEU A 12 6.85 -0.46 -1.38
CA LEU A 12 5.45 -0.89 -1.16
C LEU A 12 5.22 -2.01 -0.12
N GLY A 13 6.16 -2.24 0.77
CA GLY A 13 6.03 -3.18 1.88
C GLY A 13 5.14 -2.62 3.00
N LEU A 14 4.08 -1.93 2.64
CA LEU A 14 3.00 -1.59 3.55
C LEU A 14 2.06 -2.79 3.62
N SER A 15 2.38 -3.78 4.46
CA SER A 15 1.32 -4.55 5.11
C SER A 15 0.61 -3.61 6.11
N ALA A 16 0.17 -2.47 5.60
CA ALA A 16 -0.64 -1.53 6.31
C ALA A 16 -2.08 -1.91 6.01
N CYS A 17 -2.76 -2.47 6.98
CA CYS A 17 -4.20 -2.44 7.01
C CYS A 17 -4.59 -0.95 7.06
N ALA A 18 -4.98 -0.38 5.93
CA ALA A 18 -5.43 1.00 5.87
C ALA A 18 -6.73 1.13 6.67
N THR A 19 -6.76 2.06 7.63
CA THR A 19 -7.87 2.29 8.53
C THR A 19 -9.18 2.56 7.79
N GLY A 20 -10.20 1.83 8.18
CA GLY A 20 -11.62 2.04 8.04
C GLY A 20 -12.15 2.85 6.87
N MET A 21 -12.56 2.16 5.82
CA MET A 21 -13.46 2.74 4.83
C MET A 21 -14.90 2.74 5.37
N GLY A 22 -15.45 3.93 5.60
CA GLY A 22 -16.89 4.07 5.79
C GLY A 22 -17.62 3.65 4.51
N GLY A 23 -18.32 2.52 4.55
CA GLY A 23 -19.05 2.01 3.39
C GLY A 23 -20.22 2.91 3.02
N MET A 24 -20.36 3.28 1.73
CA MET A 24 -21.65 3.69 1.20
C MET A 24 -22.49 2.43 1.06
N ALA A 25 -23.46 2.28 1.97
CA ALA A 25 -24.45 1.22 1.90
C ALA A 25 -25.37 1.46 0.71
N THR A 26 -25.27 0.68 -0.35
CA THR A 26 -26.38 0.51 -1.30
C THR A 26 -27.34 -0.52 -0.69
N GLY A 27 -28.18 -0.02 0.23
CA GLY A 27 -29.22 -0.83 0.87
C GLY A 27 -30.41 -1.02 -0.04
N ASN A 28 -30.71 -2.26 -0.38
CA ASN A 28 -32.04 -2.62 -0.86
C ASN A 28 -32.92 -2.87 0.38
N THR A 29 -33.81 -1.91 0.68
CA THR A 29 -34.72 -1.95 1.82
C THR A 29 -35.85 -2.93 1.56
N ASN A 30 -35.81 -4.10 2.22
CA ASN A 30 -37.01 -4.75 2.78
C ASN A 30 -36.59 -5.93 3.65
N GLN A 31 -36.61 -5.77 4.96
CA GLN A 31 -37.28 -6.64 5.93
C GLN A 31 -36.92 -6.28 7.37
N ASN A 32 -37.96 -6.12 8.20
CA ASN A 32 -37.90 -6.01 9.64
C ASN A 32 -37.27 -7.25 10.26
N ASN A 33 -36.00 -7.14 10.66
CA ASN A 33 -35.39 -7.93 11.72
C ASN A 33 -34.20 -7.10 12.28
N ASN A 34 -34.13 -6.93 13.58
CA ASN A 34 -33.09 -6.23 14.32
C ASN A 34 -31.70 -6.93 14.27
N SER A 35 -31.32 -7.44 13.13
CA SER A 35 -29.94 -7.82 12.84
C SER A 35 -29.27 -6.61 12.22
N ALA A 36 -28.28 -6.03 12.89
CA ALA A 36 -27.47 -4.97 12.33
C ALA A 36 -26.98 -5.44 10.93
N ASN A 37 -27.39 -4.73 9.88
CA ASN A 37 -26.97 -5.06 8.52
C ASN A 37 -25.45 -4.94 8.43
N VAL A 38 -24.79 -6.07 8.21
CA VAL A 38 -23.34 -6.12 7.99
C VAL A 38 -23.06 -5.71 6.56
N VAL A 39 -22.24 -4.68 6.39
CA VAL A 39 -21.74 -4.27 5.06
C VAL A 39 -20.64 -5.25 4.66
N THR A 40 -20.81 -5.89 3.52
CA THR A 40 -19.85 -6.89 3.02
C THR A 40 -19.13 -6.47 1.75
N GLN A 41 -19.50 -5.35 1.13
CA GLN A 41 -18.91 -4.87 -0.12
C GLN A 41 -18.33 -3.46 0.05
N TYR A 42 -17.11 -3.27 -0.44
CA TYR A 42 -16.36 -2.02 -0.28
C TYR A 42 -15.67 -1.58 -1.58
N PRO A 43 -15.49 -0.25 -1.79
CA PRO A 43 -14.89 0.32 -3.00
C PRO A 43 -13.36 0.25 -2.94
N VAL A 44 -12.77 -0.89 -3.27
CA VAL A 44 -11.32 -1.18 -3.11
C VAL A 44 -10.45 -0.30 -4.00
N GLU A 45 -10.81 -0.11 -5.29
CA GLU A 45 -10.05 0.77 -6.18
C GLU A 45 -10.00 2.20 -5.64
N THR A 46 -11.13 2.73 -5.17
CA THR A 46 -11.20 4.08 -4.59
C THR A 46 -10.34 4.19 -3.33
N ALA A 47 -10.30 3.15 -2.50
CA ALA A 47 -9.47 3.14 -1.30
C ALA A 47 -7.98 3.18 -1.64
N LEU A 48 -7.54 2.35 -2.57
CA LEU A 48 -6.16 2.35 -3.04
C LEU A 48 -5.77 3.69 -3.69
N LEU A 49 -6.64 4.25 -4.53
CA LEU A 49 -6.44 5.58 -5.10
C LEU A 49 -6.26 6.64 -4.02
N ASN A 50 -7.09 6.63 -2.98
CA ASN A 50 -7.02 7.59 -1.88
C ASN A 50 -5.69 7.51 -1.11
N ILE A 51 -5.07 6.31 -1.00
CA ILE A 51 -3.77 6.14 -0.35
C ILE A 51 -2.71 7.01 -1.05
N TYR A 52 -2.67 7.02 -2.39
CA TYR A 52 -1.62 7.67 -3.16
C TYR A 52 -1.99 9.05 -3.69
N THR A 53 -3.27 9.41 -3.72
CA THR A 53 -3.73 10.70 -4.27
C THR A 53 -4.07 11.75 -3.21
N LYS A 54 -4.09 11.37 -1.93
CA LYS A 54 -4.32 12.30 -0.82
C LYS A 54 -3.12 12.35 0.10
N GLN A 55 -2.75 13.54 0.54
CA GLN A 55 -1.74 13.69 1.58
C GLN A 55 -2.25 13.04 2.87
N ARG A 56 -1.39 12.21 3.49
CA ARG A 56 -1.73 11.51 4.73
C ARG A 56 -0.47 11.24 5.56
N SER A 57 -0.67 11.08 6.84
CA SER A 57 0.36 10.65 7.78
C SER A 57 -0.22 9.55 8.66
N GLU A 58 0.53 8.48 8.84
CA GLU A 58 0.12 7.31 9.62
C GLU A 58 1.24 6.89 10.56
N LYS A 59 0.87 6.38 11.71
CA LYS A 59 1.79 5.77 12.66
C LYS A 59 1.34 4.36 12.95
N LEU A 60 2.18 3.39 12.62
CA LEU A 60 2.00 1.99 12.95
C LEU A 60 2.83 1.67 14.19
N VAL A 61 2.26 0.95 15.13
CA VAL A 61 2.95 0.54 16.36
C VAL A 61 2.68 -0.95 16.62
N ALA A 62 3.73 -1.69 16.94
CA ALA A 62 3.64 -3.08 17.31
C ALA A 62 4.62 -3.40 18.46
N THR A 63 4.41 -4.52 19.14
CA THR A 63 5.36 -5.08 20.10
C THR A 63 5.89 -6.40 19.55
N VAL A 64 7.20 -6.48 19.34
CA VAL A 64 7.88 -7.64 18.77
C VAL A 64 9.00 -8.04 19.72
N GLY A 65 8.94 -9.26 20.28
CA GLY A 65 9.97 -9.74 21.21
C GLY A 65 10.15 -8.85 22.46
N GLY A 66 9.08 -8.21 22.93
CA GLY A 66 9.14 -7.28 24.07
C GLY A 66 9.65 -5.87 23.74
N GLN A 67 9.99 -5.58 22.48
CA GLN A 67 10.41 -4.27 22.03
C GLN A 67 9.25 -3.53 21.33
N SER A 68 9.13 -2.22 21.58
CA SER A 68 8.20 -1.36 20.87
C SER A 68 8.80 -1.01 19.51
N VAL A 69 8.11 -1.38 18.44
CA VAL A 69 8.47 -1.07 17.05
C VAL A 69 7.43 -0.09 16.51
N ALA A 70 7.87 0.96 15.83
CA ALA A 70 6.94 1.86 15.17
C ALA A 70 7.45 2.26 13.78
N ALA A 71 6.50 2.55 12.88
CA ALA A 71 6.75 3.17 11.60
C ALA A 71 5.88 4.43 11.46
N ASP A 72 6.52 5.57 11.27
CA ASP A 72 5.87 6.82 10.91
C ASP A 72 5.93 6.96 9.39
N ILE A 73 4.77 6.96 8.73
CA ILE A 73 4.64 6.96 7.28
C ILE A 73 3.95 8.25 6.85
N GLN A 74 4.56 8.95 5.90
CA GLN A 74 3.97 10.12 5.28
C GLN A 74 3.84 9.90 3.78
N ILE A 75 2.65 10.13 3.22
CA ILE A 75 2.39 10.04 1.79
C ILE A 75 2.03 11.43 1.27
N THR A 76 2.77 11.87 0.25
CA THR A 76 2.61 13.18 -0.38
C THR A 76 2.45 13.01 -1.89
N PRO A 77 1.26 13.29 -2.44
CA PRO A 77 1.06 13.30 -3.89
C PRO A 77 1.99 14.31 -4.58
N LYS A 78 2.64 13.90 -5.65
CA LYS A 78 3.55 14.74 -6.45
C LYS A 78 2.92 15.20 -7.76
N GLY A 79 1.73 14.69 -8.10
CA GLY A 79 1.05 15.00 -9.36
C GLY A 79 1.70 14.30 -10.56
N SER A 80 1.56 14.92 -11.73
CA SER A 80 2.02 14.33 -12.99
C SER A 80 3.54 14.37 -13.12
N MET A 81 4.15 13.21 -13.40
CA MET A 81 5.59 13.01 -13.51
C MET A 81 5.92 12.15 -14.73
N ARG A 82 7.19 12.15 -15.14
CA ARG A 82 7.67 11.24 -16.19
C ARG A 82 8.36 10.03 -15.56
N PHE A 83 7.93 8.83 -15.92
CA PHE A 83 8.56 7.58 -15.56
C PHE A 83 8.56 6.62 -16.74
N ASN A 84 9.71 6.01 -17.07
CA ASN A 84 9.87 5.12 -18.25
C ASN A 84 9.31 5.73 -19.56
N ASN A 85 9.60 7.00 -19.81
CA ASN A 85 9.11 7.75 -20.97
C ASN A 85 7.59 7.92 -21.06
N LYS A 86 6.85 7.60 -19.99
CA LYS A 86 5.40 7.80 -19.88
C LYS A 86 5.07 8.90 -18.89
N MET A 87 3.98 9.61 -19.12
CA MET A 87 3.39 10.51 -18.13
C MET A 87 2.53 9.69 -17.17
N VAL A 88 2.84 9.77 -15.88
CA VAL A 88 2.20 9.03 -14.80
C VAL A 88 1.95 9.95 -13.61
N GLN A 89 1.25 9.49 -12.59
CA GLN A 89 1.19 10.17 -11.30
C GLN A 89 2.31 9.67 -10.40
N GLY A 90 2.82 10.53 -9.55
CA GLY A 90 3.78 10.20 -8.52
C GLY A 90 3.20 10.41 -7.12
N ALA A 91 3.56 9.53 -6.19
CA ALA A 91 3.35 9.74 -4.76
C ALA A 91 4.63 9.42 -4.01
N GLU A 92 5.11 10.39 -3.25
CA GLU A 92 6.25 10.20 -2.35
C GLU A 92 5.77 9.53 -1.06
N VAL A 93 6.44 8.48 -0.67
CA VAL A 93 6.25 7.78 0.60
C VAL A 93 7.53 7.91 1.40
N SER A 94 7.45 8.61 2.52
CA SER A 94 8.54 8.71 3.50
C SER A 94 8.21 7.81 4.69
N THR A 95 9.15 6.98 5.09
CA THR A 95 8.99 6.08 6.23
C THR A 95 10.13 6.27 7.20
N ILE A 96 9.81 6.40 8.50
CA ILE A 96 10.77 6.44 9.60
C ILE A 96 10.45 5.25 10.51
N ASN A 97 11.39 4.31 10.61
CA ASN A 97 11.27 3.15 11.48
C ASN A 97 11.99 3.39 12.80
N THR A 98 11.34 3.01 13.91
CA THR A 98 11.90 3.13 15.24
C THR A 98 11.79 1.82 16.02
N VAL A 99 12.78 1.55 16.87
CA VAL A 99 12.74 0.50 17.88
C VAL A 99 13.01 1.14 19.23
N ASN A 100 12.11 0.97 20.18
CA ASN A 100 12.16 1.61 21.51
C ASN A 100 12.38 3.13 21.39
N GLN A 101 11.68 3.78 20.45
CA GLN A 101 11.75 5.22 20.15
C GLN A 101 13.07 5.70 19.52
N GLN A 102 13.98 4.81 19.21
CA GLN A 102 15.21 5.15 18.49
C GLN A 102 15.04 4.86 17.00
N ILE A 103 15.42 5.82 16.15
CA ILE A 103 15.36 5.66 14.69
C ILE A 103 16.35 4.57 14.29
N THR A 104 15.85 3.56 13.60
CA THR A 104 16.65 2.45 13.07
C THR A 104 16.82 2.50 11.56
N ASP A 105 15.87 3.13 10.86
CA ASP A 105 15.90 3.25 9.41
C ASP A 105 15.02 4.42 8.95
N GLN A 106 15.41 5.04 7.81
CA GLN A 106 14.64 6.06 7.12
C GLN A 106 14.72 5.81 5.61
N SER A 107 13.58 5.91 4.95
CA SER A 107 13.50 5.76 3.51
C SER A 107 12.53 6.75 2.89
N VAL A 108 12.81 7.12 1.65
CA VAL A 108 11.92 7.94 0.81
C VAL A 108 11.86 7.29 -0.55
N ALA A 109 10.64 6.96 -0.99
CA ALA A 109 10.42 6.41 -2.32
C ALA A 109 9.32 7.20 -3.05
N ILE A 110 9.42 7.27 -4.37
CA ILE A 110 8.36 7.80 -5.24
C ILE A 110 7.74 6.63 -5.97
N ASN A 111 6.47 6.37 -5.72
CA ASN A 111 5.69 5.36 -6.43
C ASN A 111 5.02 5.98 -7.65
N TYR A 112 5.08 5.29 -8.78
CA TYR A 112 4.57 5.75 -10.06
C TYR A 112 3.36 4.93 -10.50
N PHE A 113 2.27 5.61 -10.85
CA PHE A 113 1.00 4.94 -11.21
C PHE A 113 0.18 5.76 -12.20
N THR A 114 -0.76 5.11 -12.89
CA THR A 114 -1.83 5.75 -13.66
C THR A 114 -3.15 5.66 -12.90
N LEU A 115 -4.11 6.56 -13.20
CA LEU A 115 -5.35 6.67 -12.44
C LEU A 115 -6.53 5.92 -13.07
N ASN A 116 -6.60 5.84 -14.37
CA ASN A 116 -7.75 5.29 -15.09
C ASN A 116 -7.28 4.37 -16.23
N PRO A 117 -7.15 3.07 -15.99
CA PRO A 117 -7.29 2.36 -14.73
C PRO A 117 -6.12 2.64 -13.76
N LEU A 118 -6.30 2.31 -12.47
CA LEU A 118 -5.20 2.31 -11.50
C LEU A 118 -4.23 1.18 -11.87
N VAL A 119 -3.02 1.57 -12.26
CA VAL A 119 -1.93 0.65 -12.61
C VAL A 119 -0.64 1.18 -12.03
N PHE A 120 0.05 0.39 -11.25
CA PHE A 120 1.38 0.71 -10.75
C PHE A 120 2.44 0.39 -11.80
N HIS A 121 3.45 1.27 -11.91
CA HIS A 121 4.52 1.15 -12.91
C HIS A 121 5.87 0.85 -12.27
N GLY A 122 6.04 1.12 -10.99
CA GLY A 122 7.28 0.93 -10.25
C GLY A 122 7.54 2.06 -9.27
N PHE A 123 8.76 2.09 -8.71
CA PHE A 123 9.22 3.15 -7.83
C PHE A 123 10.68 3.53 -8.09
N THR A 124 11.08 4.68 -7.53
CA THR A 124 12.47 5.06 -7.29
C THR A 124 12.62 5.45 -5.84
N ASP A 125 13.78 5.20 -5.24
CA ASP A 125 14.01 5.56 -3.85
C ASP A 125 15.25 6.45 -3.64
N SER A 126 15.46 6.87 -2.40
CA SER A 126 16.58 7.73 -2.01
C SER A 126 17.94 7.02 -2.02
N THR A 127 17.99 5.70 -2.10
CA THR A 127 19.23 4.92 -2.21
C THR A 127 19.69 4.74 -3.65
N GLY A 128 18.85 5.10 -4.62
CA GLY A 128 19.08 4.96 -6.05
C GLY A 128 18.44 3.71 -6.64
N GLU A 129 17.78 2.87 -5.82
CA GLU A 129 17.03 1.73 -6.33
C GLU A 129 15.94 2.18 -7.29
N TYR A 130 15.70 1.33 -8.27
CA TYR A 130 14.73 1.54 -9.32
C TYR A 130 13.90 0.28 -9.51
N SER A 131 12.60 0.39 -9.51
CA SER A 131 11.74 -0.75 -9.81
C SER A 131 10.95 -0.57 -11.10
N SER A 132 10.56 -1.69 -11.67
CA SER A 132 9.64 -1.74 -12.80
C SER A 132 8.64 -2.86 -12.59
N ALA A 133 7.36 -2.54 -12.74
CA ALA A 133 6.30 -3.54 -12.69
C ALA A 133 6.47 -4.53 -13.83
N SER A 134 6.59 -5.81 -13.53
CA SER A 134 6.61 -6.89 -14.51
C SER A 134 5.22 -7.46 -14.78
N GLN A 135 4.31 -7.33 -13.79
CA GLN A 135 2.91 -7.74 -13.88
C GLN A 135 2.08 -6.91 -12.92
N THR A 136 0.92 -6.46 -13.38
CA THR A 136 -0.11 -5.81 -12.55
C THR A 136 -1.45 -6.46 -12.83
N THR A 137 -2.28 -6.58 -11.79
CA THR A 137 -3.65 -7.08 -11.91
C THR A 137 -4.62 -5.91 -11.77
N SER A 138 -5.72 -5.91 -12.51
CA SER A 138 -6.75 -4.89 -12.33
C SER A 138 -7.38 -5.04 -10.94
N ILE A 139 -7.49 -3.91 -10.27
CA ILE A 139 -8.15 -3.83 -8.96
C ILE A 139 -9.64 -3.69 -9.20
N PRO A 140 -10.49 -4.49 -8.55
CA PRO A 140 -11.92 -4.37 -8.71
C PRO A 140 -12.41 -3.03 -8.12
N LYS A 141 -13.40 -2.40 -8.76
CA LYS A 141 -14.04 -1.20 -8.20
C LYS A 141 -14.67 -1.49 -6.84
N ILE A 142 -15.31 -2.63 -6.73
CA ILE A 142 -15.97 -3.13 -5.51
C ILE A 142 -15.49 -4.55 -5.27
N ALA A 143 -15.17 -4.90 -4.03
CA ALA A 143 -14.87 -6.26 -3.60
C ALA A 143 -15.70 -6.64 -2.37
N THR A 144 -15.85 -7.94 -2.16
CA THR A 144 -16.54 -8.52 -1.00
C THR A 144 -15.54 -8.86 0.10
N VAL A 145 -15.92 -8.73 1.35
CA VAL A 145 -15.13 -9.21 2.48
C VAL A 145 -14.75 -10.68 2.28
N GLY A 146 -13.46 -10.98 2.44
CA GLY A 146 -12.87 -12.28 2.15
C GLY A 146 -12.22 -12.37 0.76
N ASP A 147 -12.47 -11.41 -0.13
CA ASP A 147 -11.78 -11.36 -1.41
C ASP A 147 -10.30 -11.00 -1.22
N SER A 148 -9.47 -11.61 -2.05
CA SER A 148 -8.04 -11.32 -2.17
C SER A 148 -7.56 -11.63 -3.58
N ASN A 149 -6.51 -10.94 -4.02
CA ASN A 149 -5.88 -11.22 -5.30
C ASN A 149 -4.47 -10.62 -5.35
N GLN A 150 -3.68 -11.08 -6.32
CA GLN A 150 -2.41 -10.45 -6.62
C GLN A 150 -2.63 -9.00 -7.09
N LEU A 151 -1.81 -8.09 -6.58
CA LEU A 151 -1.81 -6.68 -6.95
C LEU A 151 -0.74 -6.40 -8.01
N ILE A 152 0.51 -6.68 -7.68
CA ILE A 152 1.65 -6.34 -8.52
C ILE A 152 2.80 -7.34 -8.33
N THR A 153 3.58 -7.52 -9.38
CA THR A 153 4.93 -8.09 -9.33
C THR A 153 5.91 -7.07 -9.85
N GLU A 154 6.91 -6.72 -9.07
CA GLU A 154 7.94 -5.74 -9.41
C GLU A 154 9.31 -6.37 -9.44
N ASN A 155 10.10 -6.00 -10.45
CA ASN A 155 11.54 -6.25 -10.47
C ASN A 155 12.26 -5.01 -9.97
N VAL A 156 13.15 -5.19 -9.01
CA VAL A 156 13.97 -4.13 -8.44
C VAL A 156 15.39 -4.24 -8.97
N TYR A 157 15.99 -3.10 -9.25
CA TYR A 157 17.30 -2.95 -9.84
C TYR A 157 18.14 -1.98 -9.00
N ALA A 158 19.45 -2.14 -9.05
CA ALA A 158 20.38 -1.26 -8.35
C ALA A 158 20.27 0.21 -8.78
N ASP A 159 19.83 0.44 -10.03
CA ASP A 159 19.65 1.78 -10.61
C ASP A 159 18.72 1.76 -11.84
N SER A 160 18.45 2.94 -12.40
CA SER A 160 17.58 3.13 -13.56
C SER A 160 18.12 2.53 -14.86
N SER A 161 19.38 2.08 -14.93
CA SER A 161 19.90 1.36 -16.09
C SER A 161 19.30 -0.03 -16.26
N MET A 162 18.70 -0.56 -15.19
CA MET A 162 18.08 -1.89 -15.09
C MET A 162 19.03 -3.04 -15.47
N ARG A 163 20.36 -2.83 -15.37
CA ARG A 163 21.35 -3.85 -15.71
C ARG A 163 21.53 -4.91 -14.63
N GLN A 164 21.39 -4.49 -13.37
CA GLN A 164 21.57 -5.36 -12.22
C GLN A 164 20.25 -5.47 -11.44
N LYS A 165 19.57 -6.58 -11.63
CA LYS A 165 18.39 -6.92 -10.84
C LYS A 165 18.83 -7.38 -9.46
N THR A 166 18.26 -6.76 -8.42
CA THR A 166 18.55 -7.03 -7.01
C THR A 166 17.50 -7.88 -6.34
N ALA A 167 16.21 -7.67 -6.71
CA ALA A 167 15.08 -8.36 -6.09
C ALA A 167 13.88 -8.50 -7.04
N THR A 168 12.91 -9.31 -6.59
CA THR A 168 11.55 -9.33 -7.13
C THR A 168 10.58 -9.31 -5.96
N TYR A 169 9.67 -8.35 -5.93
CA TYR A 169 8.59 -8.27 -4.94
C TYR A 169 7.27 -8.66 -5.57
N LYS A 170 6.47 -9.36 -4.79
CA LYS A 170 5.07 -9.65 -5.10
C LYS A 170 4.23 -9.07 -3.98
N GLN A 171 3.17 -8.40 -4.35
CA GLN A 171 2.19 -7.87 -3.42
C GLN A 171 0.82 -8.38 -3.79
N ASP A 172 0.06 -8.71 -2.78
CA ASP A 172 -1.33 -9.13 -2.87
C ASP A 172 -2.18 -8.13 -2.08
N TRP A 173 -3.44 -8.03 -2.41
CA TRP A 173 -4.40 -7.32 -1.59
C TRP A 173 -5.44 -8.28 -1.01
N SER A 174 -5.98 -7.93 0.15
CA SER A 174 -7.08 -8.66 0.78
C SER A 174 -8.03 -7.71 1.49
N LEU A 175 -9.29 -8.10 1.60
CA LEU A 175 -10.34 -7.36 2.29
C LEU A 175 -10.86 -8.17 3.47
N THR A 176 -10.67 -7.65 4.69
CA THR A 176 -11.05 -8.33 5.93
C THR A 176 -12.06 -7.49 6.70
N GLN A 177 -13.11 -8.13 7.25
CA GLN A 177 -14.10 -7.44 8.10
C GLN A 177 -13.43 -6.90 9.36
N ASP A 178 -13.74 -5.66 9.71
CA ASP A 178 -13.34 -5.02 10.96
C ASP A 178 -14.54 -4.90 11.91
N THR A 179 -15.54 -4.13 11.51
CA THR A 179 -16.81 -3.99 12.22
C THR A 179 -17.98 -4.31 11.29
N ASN A 180 -19.22 -4.17 11.74
CA ASN A 180 -20.39 -4.35 10.88
C ASN A 180 -20.38 -3.40 9.64
N ASN A 181 -19.70 -2.26 9.71
CA ASN A 181 -19.74 -1.21 8.69
C ASN A 181 -18.37 -0.82 8.16
N THR A 182 -17.29 -1.48 8.62
CA THR A 182 -15.92 -1.18 8.19
C THR A 182 -15.17 -2.45 7.83
N ALA A 183 -14.21 -2.32 6.93
CA ALA A 183 -13.29 -3.38 6.55
C ALA A 183 -11.86 -2.85 6.43
N TRP A 184 -10.89 -3.73 6.67
CA TRP A 184 -9.48 -3.50 6.42
C TRP A 184 -9.14 -3.89 4.98
N LEU A 185 -8.55 -2.96 4.23
CA LEU A 185 -7.86 -3.27 2.99
C LEU A 185 -6.38 -3.46 3.33
N CYS A 186 -5.90 -4.69 3.22
CA CYS A 186 -4.51 -5.05 3.47
C CYS A 186 -3.77 -5.22 2.12
N ILE A 187 -2.51 -4.76 2.05
CA ILE A 187 -1.61 -4.87 0.90
C ILE A 187 -0.31 -5.50 1.37
#